data_598152c2c2973a7676d4ba3e76ae4138
#
_entry.id   598152c2c2973a7676d4ba3e76ae4138
#
_cell.length_a   1.000
_cell.length_b   1.000
_cell.length_c   1.000
_cell.angle_alpha   90.00
_cell.angle_beta   90.00
_cell.angle_gamma   90.00
#
_symmetry.space_group_name_H-M   'P 1'
#
loop_
_entity.id
_entity.type
_entity.pdbx_description
1 polymer ?
#
loop_
_entity_poly.entity_id
_entity_poly.type
_entity_poly.pdbx_seq_one_letter_code
_entity_poly.pdbx_strand_id
1 'polypeptide(L)'
;MFQLLRKEGNARRGVFQTVHGTIQTPFFMNVGTSAAIKGGISSPDLVELKCQVELCNTYHLHLRPGDQVIQKMGGLHRFMNWQKPILTDSGGFQVFSLAKLRKIKEEGVYFQSHIDGRRIFMGPEESMQIQSHLASTIAMAFDECIENPAPFDYVKASCARTVRWLKRCQAEMARLNQLPDTINPHQMLFGINQGGTYDGLRIDHMKEIAELDLNGYAIGGLAVGEPTEVMYHIIEQVEPYMPADKPRYLMGVGTPSNIIEGVYRGVDMFDCVMPSRNARHGTVFTWNGIMHITNACYETDERPLDEQCDCPTCRHFSRAYVRHLFKANEQLAGRLAVMHNLYFYNTLLERVRAELDAGTFTEFRNRYTKQLATRI
;
A
#
# COMPACT_ATOMS: atom_id res chain seq x y z
N MET A 1 -9.03 -10.57 -13.09
CA MET A 1 -7.97 -11.24 -13.92
C MET A 1 -6.94 -10.20 -14.30
N PHE A 2 -5.65 -10.52 -14.18
CA PHE A 2 -4.55 -9.64 -14.61
C PHE A 2 -4.16 -9.94 -16.06
N GLN A 3 -3.96 -8.90 -16.84
CA GLN A 3 -3.49 -9.00 -18.23
C GLN A 3 -2.27 -8.11 -18.41
N LEU A 4 -1.15 -8.72 -18.74
CA LEU A 4 0.07 -8.02 -19.13
C LEU A 4 -0.08 -7.48 -20.56
N LEU A 5 0.11 -6.19 -20.75
CA LEU A 5 -0.01 -5.52 -22.06
C LEU A 5 1.35 -5.30 -22.72
N ARG A 6 2.36 -4.87 -21.91
CA ARG A 6 3.71 -4.54 -22.41
C ARG A 6 4.76 -4.75 -21.32
N LYS A 7 5.99 -5.00 -21.77
CA LYS A 7 7.19 -5.01 -20.90
C LYS A 7 8.28 -4.13 -21.49
N GLU A 8 9.05 -3.51 -20.60
CA GLU A 8 10.33 -2.87 -20.94
C GLU A 8 11.34 -3.33 -19.89
N GLY A 9 12.24 -4.25 -20.28
CA GLY A 9 13.02 -5.04 -19.33
C GLY A 9 12.10 -5.84 -18.40
N ASN A 10 12.24 -5.66 -17.07
CA ASN A 10 11.34 -6.27 -16.09
C ASN A 10 10.12 -5.39 -15.78
N ALA A 11 10.16 -4.10 -16.14
CA ALA A 11 9.02 -3.21 -15.92
C ALA A 11 7.79 -3.68 -16.72
N ARG A 12 6.61 -3.61 -16.07
CA ARG A 12 5.37 -4.23 -16.55
C ARG A 12 4.26 -3.19 -16.68
N ARG A 13 3.61 -3.16 -17.84
CA ARG A 13 2.37 -2.42 -18.08
C ARG A 13 1.23 -3.42 -18.21
N GLY A 14 0.22 -3.30 -17.37
CA GLY A 14 -0.89 -4.25 -17.38
C GLY A 14 -2.24 -3.63 -17.00
N VAL A 15 -3.26 -4.48 -17.01
CA VAL A 15 -4.63 -4.18 -16.59
C VAL A 15 -5.10 -5.26 -15.64
N PHE A 16 -5.67 -4.87 -14.53
CA PHE A 16 -6.21 -5.77 -13.52
C PHE A 16 -7.73 -5.58 -13.37
N GLN A 17 -8.49 -6.55 -13.83
CA GLN A 17 -9.95 -6.56 -13.75
C GLN A 17 -10.42 -7.04 -12.40
N THR A 18 -11.28 -6.26 -11.75
CA THR A 18 -11.91 -6.58 -10.47
C THR A 18 -13.43 -6.38 -10.53
N VAL A 19 -14.17 -6.84 -9.53
CA VAL A 19 -15.61 -6.63 -9.43
C VAL A 19 -16.00 -5.16 -9.18
N HIS A 20 -15.06 -4.34 -8.70
CA HIS A 20 -15.28 -2.91 -8.45
C HIS A 20 -14.60 -2.01 -9.49
N GLY A 21 -14.25 -2.57 -10.65
CA GLY A 21 -13.68 -1.84 -11.77
C GLY A 21 -12.29 -2.29 -12.18
N THR A 22 -11.80 -1.64 -13.21
CA THR A 22 -10.52 -1.92 -13.86
C THR A 22 -9.41 -1.07 -13.26
N ILE A 23 -8.30 -1.69 -12.93
CA ILE A 23 -7.10 -1.03 -12.41
C ILE A 23 -6.03 -1.05 -13.50
N GLN A 24 -5.42 0.11 -13.75
CA GLN A 24 -4.27 0.25 -14.65
C GLN A 24 -2.97 0.10 -13.86
N THR A 25 -2.11 -0.84 -14.23
CA THR A 25 -0.82 -1.06 -13.56
C THR A 25 0.35 -0.49 -14.36
N PRO A 26 1.44 -0.03 -13.71
CA PRO A 26 1.60 0.07 -12.26
C PRO A 26 0.77 1.19 -11.63
N PHE A 27 0.47 1.08 -10.31
CA PHE A 27 -0.33 2.07 -9.59
C PHE A 27 0.05 2.16 -8.10
N PHE A 28 -0.39 3.26 -7.47
CA PHE A 28 -0.23 3.52 -6.04
C PHE A 28 -1.57 3.47 -5.33
N MET A 29 -1.61 2.81 -4.16
CA MET A 29 -2.78 2.77 -3.29
C MET A 29 -2.69 3.84 -2.21
N ASN A 30 -3.68 4.71 -2.16
CA ASN A 30 -3.75 5.74 -1.14
C ASN A 30 -4.26 5.13 0.18
N VAL A 31 -3.52 5.34 1.28
CA VAL A 31 -3.78 4.65 2.55
C VAL A 31 -4.80 5.39 3.40
N GLY A 32 -6.02 4.86 3.42
CA GLY A 32 -7.14 5.28 4.27
C GLY A 32 -7.26 4.39 5.51
N THR A 33 -6.37 4.55 6.48
CA THR A 33 -6.20 3.68 7.65
C THR A 33 -7.52 3.27 8.34
N SER A 34 -8.44 4.21 8.51
CA SER A 34 -9.73 3.97 9.19
C SER A 34 -10.89 4.45 8.32
N ALA A 35 -10.95 3.97 7.07
CA ALA A 35 -11.93 4.38 6.06
C ALA A 35 -11.88 5.89 5.75
N ALA A 36 -10.73 6.51 5.94
CA ALA A 36 -10.44 7.89 5.58
C ALA A 36 -8.93 8.16 5.61
N ILE A 37 -8.45 9.05 4.76
CA ILE A 37 -7.04 9.44 4.77
C ILE A 37 -6.82 10.58 5.75
N LYS A 38 -5.84 10.41 6.65
CA LYS A 38 -5.44 11.46 7.60
C LYS A 38 -5.01 12.73 6.86
N GLY A 39 -5.62 13.85 7.22
CA GLY A 39 -5.52 15.12 6.52
C GLY A 39 -6.88 15.58 5.98
N GLY A 40 -7.97 14.86 6.34
CA GLY A 40 -9.33 15.24 5.99
C GLY A 40 -9.68 15.01 4.52
N ILE A 41 -9.15 13.93 3.92
CA ILE A 41 -9.45 13.56 2.54
C ILE A 41 -10.60 12.57 2.51
N SER A 42 -11.64 12.92 1.79
CA SER A 42 -12.85 12.11 1.59
C SER A 42 -12.79 11.28 0.29
N SER A 43 -13.73 10.35 0.13
CA SER A 43 -13.87 9.56 -1.10
C SER A 43 -14.09 10.43 -2.37
N PRO A 44 -14.94 11.49 -2.35
CA PRO A 44 -15.00 12.44 -3.47
C PRO A 44 -13.66 13.11 -3.79
N ASP A 45 -12.91 13.53 -2.76
CA ASP A 45 -11.57 14.08 -2.99
C ASP A 45 -10.65 13.07 -3.69
N LEU A 46 -10.68 11.79 -3.27
CA LEU A 46 -9.87 10.74 -3.87
C LEU A 46 -10.18 10.51 -5.36
N VAL A 47 -11.42 10.71 -5.79
CA VAL A 47 -11.78 10.67 -7.21
C VAL A 47 -11.07 11.78 -7.98
N GLU A 48 -11.11 13.01 -7.46
CA GLU A 48 -10.43 14.17 -8.07
C GLU A 48 -8.90 13.99 -8.05
N LEU A 49 -8.36 13.34 -7.02
CA LEU A 49 -6.94 13.02 -6.88
C LEU A 49 -6.49 11.81 -7.73
N LYS A 50 -7.35 11.29 -8.63
CA LYS A 50 -7.07 10.18 -9.55
C LYS A 50 -6.72 8.86 -8.86
N CYS A 51 -7.17 8.64 -7.62
CA CYS A 51 -6.99 7.39 -6.91
C CYS A 51 -7.69 6.24 -7.65
N GLN A 52 -6.99 5.13 -7.86
CA GLN A 52 -7.58 3.93 -8.45
C GLN A 52 -8.00 2.92 -7.39
N VAL A 53 -7.22 2.80 -6.33
CA VAL A 53 -7.43 1.84 -5.23
C VAL A 53 -7.15 2.53 -3.90
N GLU A 54 -8.07 2.42 -2.95
CA GLU A 54 -7.83 2.82 -1.56
C GLU A 54 -7.43 1.60 -0.73
N LEU A 55 -6.42 1.75 0.11
CA LEU A 55 -6.04 0.74 1.09
C LEU A 55 -6.62 1.08 2.46
N CYS A 56 -7.33 0.14 3.08
CA CYS A 56 -7.86 0.26 4.43
C CYS A 56 -7.24 -0.77 5.37
N ASN A 57 -7.02 -0.40 6.63
CA ASN A 57 -6.35 -1.28 7.58
C ASN A 57 -7.34 -2.12 8.40
N THR A 58 -7.29 -3.42 8.22
CA THR A 58 -8.12 -4.42 8.90
C THR A 58 -8.09 -4.29 10.43
N TYR A 59 -6.90 -4.21 11.01
CA TYR A 59 -6.73 -4.07 12.46
C TYR A 59 -7.43 -2.83 13.03
N HIS A 60 -7.24 -1.66 12.41
CA HIS A 60 -7.83 -0.43 12.90
C HIS A 60 -9.35 -0.44 12.78
N LEU A 61 -9.89 -0.95 11.69
CA LEU A 61 -11.33 -1.04 11.45
C LEU A 61 -12.03 -2.10 12.32
N HIS A 62 -11.33 -3.20 12.63
CA HIS A 62 -11.80 -4.20 13.59
C HIS A 62 -11.90 -3.61 15.01
N LEU A 63 -10.95 -2.79 15.42
CA LEU A 63 -10.99 -2.14 16.73
C LEU A 63 -12.02 -1.00 16.80
N ARG A 64 -12.16 -0.23 15.73
CA ARG A 64 -13.07 0.92 15.68
C ARG A 64 -13.43 1.25 14.21
N PRO A 65 -14.72 1.23 13.85
CA PRO A 65 -15.91 1.05 14.71
C PRO A 65 -16.20 -0.39 15.08
N GLY A 66 -15.50 -1.37 14.52
CA GLY A 66 -15.74 -2.80 14.52
C GLY A 66 -16.23 -3.28 13.16
N ASP A 67 -15.67 -4.38 12.67
CA ASP A 67 -15.98 -4.95 11.36
C ASP A 67 -17.46 -5.33 11.22
N GLN A 68 -18.10 -5.81 12.30
CA GLN A 68 -19.53 -6.11 12.30
C GLN A 68 -20.42 -4.86 12.09
N VAL A 69 -19.98 -3.68 12.55
CA VAL A 69 -20.68 -2.41 12.28
C VAL A 69 -20.61 -2.11 10.78
N ILE A 70 -19.42 -2.26 10.19
CA ILE A 70 -19.20 -2.02 8.76
C ILE A 70 -19.99 -3.02 7.91
N GLN A 71 -20.03 -4.30 8.32
CA GLN A 71 -20.87 -5.33 7.67
C GLN A 71 -22.34 -4.92 7.65
N LYS A 72 -22.91 -4.52 8.80
CA LYS A 72 -24.30 -4.04 8.90
C LYS A 72 -24.58 -2.82 8.03
N MET A 73 -23.56 -2.01 7.75
CA MET A 73 -23.66 -0.84 6.87
C MET A 73 -23.45 -1.19 5.38
N GLY A 74 -23.24 -2.48 5.03
CA GLY A 74 -23.09 -2.95 3.66
C GLY A 74 -21.67 -2.95 3.13
N GLY A 75 -20.67 -3.07 4.01
CA GLY A 75 -19.24 -3.10 3.68
C GLY A 75 -18.62 -1.72 3.51
N LEU A 76 -17.29 -1.68 3.33
CA LEU A 76 -16.52 -0.43 3.25
C LEU A 76 -16.96 0.47 2.10
N HIS A 77 -17.26 -0.10 0.93
CA HIS A 77 -17.66 0.67 -0.24
C HIS A 77 -18.89 1.55 0.07
N ARG A 78 -19.91 0.98 0.70
CA ARG A 78 -21.10 1.73 1.10
C ARG A 78 -20.83 2.63 2.30
N PHE A 79 -20.08 2.14 3.28
CA PHE A 79 -19.79 2.86 4.52
C PHE A 79 -19.06 4.19 4.29
N MET A 80 -18.09 4.22 3.36
CA MET A 80 -17.30 5.42 3.05
C MET A 80 -17.65 6.07 1.71
N ASN A 81 -18.71 5.58 1.03
CA ASN A 81 -19.14 6.08 -0.28
C ASN A 81 -18.02 6.03 -1.35
N TRP A 82 -17.30 4.92 -1.43
CA TRP A 82 -16.25 4.68 -2.40
C TRP A 82 -16.66 3.61 -3.40
N GLN A 83 -16.53 3.90 -4.73
CA GLN A 83 -17.04 3.03 -5.78
C GLN A 83 -15.96 2.22 -6.52
N LYS A 84 -14.69 2.53 -6.25
CA LYS A 84 -13.56 1.86 -6.90
C LYS A 84 -12.97 0.77 -5.98
N PRO A 85 -12.02 -0.05 -6.48
CA PRO A 85 -11.43 -1.12 -5.68
C PRO A 85 -10.86 -0.66 -4.33
N ILE A 86 -10.99 -1.52 -3.33
CA ILE A 86 -10.39 -1.40 -1.99
C ILE A 86 -9.52 -2.62 -1.76
N LEU A 87 -8.30 -2.40 -1.25
CA LEU A 87 -7.48 -3.45 -0.67
C LEU A 87 -7.53 -3.32 0.85
N THR A 88 -7.73 -4.43 1.56
CA THR A 88 -7.53 -4.50 3.02
C THR A 88 -6.26 -5.28 3.32
N ASP A 89 -5.42 -4.72 4.21
CA ASP A 89 -4.27 -5.47 4.73
C ASP A 89 -4.71 -6.62 5.65
N SER A 90 -3.77 -7.49 6.01
CA SER A 90 -4.06 -8.64 6.88
C SER A 90 -4.31 -8.27 8.34
N GLY A 91 -3.89 -7.08 8.78
CA GLY A 91 -3.78 -6.69 10.18
C GLY A 91 -2.48 -7.18 10.86
N GLY A 92 -1.73 -8.09 10.25
CA GLY A 92 -0.52 -8.69 10.81
C GLY A 92 0.57 -7.67 11.15
N PHE A 93 0.86 -6.75 10.24
CA PHE A 93 1.86 -5.70 10.48
C PHE A 93 1.51 -4.79 11.65
N GLN A 94 0.24 -4.40 11.82
CA GLN A 94 -0.20 -3.53 12.93
C GLN A 94 -0.12 -4.29 14.26
N VAL A 95 -0.46 -5.57 14.28
CA VAL A 95 -0.24 -6.44 15.44
C VAL A 95 1.25 -6.51 15.78
N PHE A 96 2.12 -6.58 14.75
CA PHE A 96 3.57 -6.53 14.92
C PHE A 96 4.05 -5.19 15.47
N SER A 97 3.66 -4.07 14.86
CA SER A 97 4.24 -2.75 15.13
C SER A 97 3.64 -2.03 16.35
N LEU A 98 2.37 -2.29 16.68
CA LEU A 98 1.63 -1.56 17.73
C LEU A 98 1.44 -2.34 19.02
N ALA A 99 1.52 -3.67 18.99
CA ALA A 99 1.32 -4.51 20.16
C ALA A 99 2.63 -4.72 20.94
N LYS A 100 2.80 -3.99 22.03
CA LYS A 100 3.97 -4.13 22.93
C LYS A 100 4.08 -5.53 23.57
N LEU A 101 2.94 -6.20 23.81
CA LEU A 101 2.84 -7.54 24.36
C LEU A 101 2.08 -8.41 23.35
N ARG A 102 2.84 -9.19 22.58
CA ARG A 102 2.28 -10.17 21.63
C ARG A 102 2.87 -11.55 21.91
N LYS A 103 2.07 -12.57 21.67
CA LYS A 103 2.49 -13.97 21.72
C LYS A 103 2.07 -14.65 20.43
N ILE A 104 3.06 -14.98 19.61
CA ILE A 104 2.87 -15.68 18.35
C ILE A 104 2.83 -17.18 18.66
N LYS A 105 1.84 -17.88 18.12
CA LYS A 105 1.67 -19.32 18.19
C LYS A 105 1.28 -19.85 16.81
N GLU A 106 1.16 -21.16 16.69
CA GLU A 106 0.76 -21.79 15.43
C GLU A 106 -0.69 -21.45 15.04
N GLU A 107 -1.59 -21.34 16.02
CA GLU A 107 -2.97 -20.96 15.78
C GLU A 107 -3.15 -19.51 15.34
N GLY A 108 -2.26 -18.58 15.75
CA GLY A 108 -2.36 -17.15 15.47
C GLY A 108 -1.61 -16.32 16.51
N VAL A 109 -1.99 -15.06 16.67
CA VAL A 109 -1.32 -14.08 17.54
C VAL A 109 -2.27 -13.58 18.63
N TYR A 110 -1.83 -13.67 19.88
CA TYR A 110 -2.46 -13.04 21.05
C TYR A 110 -1.78 -11.71 21.32
N PHE A 111 -2.54 -10.65 21.45
CA PHE A 111 -2.00 -9.31 21.70
C PHE A 111 -2.98 -8.43 22.48
N GLN A 112 -2.53 -7.25 22.88
CA GLN A 112 -3.37 -6.26 23.55
C GLN A 112 -3.68 -5.08 22.61
N SER A 113 -4.96 -4.68 22.59
CA SER A 113 -5.41 -3.49 21.89
C SER A 113 -4.68 -2.24 22.41
N HIS A 114 -4.15 -1.43 21.50
CA HIS A 114 -3.51 -0.16 21.84
C HIS A 114 -4.51 0.93 22.26
N ILE A 115 -5.83 0.70 22.07
CA ILE A 115 -6.89 1.65 22.40
C ILE A 115 -7.34 1.50 23.85
N ASP A 116 -7.64 0.25 24.26
CA ASP A 116 -8.31 -0.05 25.53
C ASP A 116 -7.61 -1.17 26.35
N GLY A 117 -6.51 -1.73 25.84
CA GLY A 117 -5.74 -2.76 26.49
C GLY A 117 -6.38 -4.14 26.55
N ARG A 118 -7.57 -4.34 25.96
CA ARG A 118 -8.23 -5.65 25.94
C ARG A 118 -7.38 -6.68 25.19
N ARG A 119 -7.46 -7.93 25.64
CA ARG A 119 -6.80 -9.04 24.94
C ARG A 119 -7.58 -9.42 23.69
N ILE A 120 -6.86 -9.57 22.59
CA ILE A 120 -7.39 -9.93 21.27
C ILE A 120 -6.60 -11.11 20.75
N PHE A 121 -7.30 -12.03 20.11
CA PHE A 121 -6.72 -13.08 19.28
C PHE A 121 -6.99 -12.74 17.82
N MET A 122 -6.01 -12.93 16.95
CA MET A 122 -6.13 -12.83 15.51
C MET A 122 -5.29 -13.94 14.87
N GLY A 123 -5.93 -14.76 14.10
CA GLY A 123 -5.31 -15.79 13.27
C GLY A 123 -5.77 -15.66 11.82
N PRO A 124 -5.39 -16.62 10.98
CA PRO A 124 -5.80 -16.64 9.57
C PRO A 124 -7.30 -16.54 9.37
N GLU A 125 -8.08 -17.33 10.09
CA GLU A 125 -9.53 -17.38 9.95
C GLU A 125 -10.17 -16.06 10.42
N GLU A 126 -9.75 -15.53 11.58
CA GLU A 126 -10.27 -14.27 12.10
C GLU A 126 -9.96 -13.11 11.15
N SER A 127 -8.74 -13.06 10.59
CA SER A 127 -8.36 -12.04 9.63
C SER A 127 -9.23 -12.10 8.36
N MET A 128 -9.49 -13.31 7.84
CA MET A 128 -10.36 -13.48 6.66
C MET A 128 -11.81 -13.13 6.97
N GLN A 129 -12.34 -13.50 8.14
CA GLN A 129 -13.70 -13.13 8.56
C GLN A 129 -13.87 -11.62 8.68
N ILE A 130 -12.91 -10.94 9.30
CA ILE A 130 -12.92 -9.48 9.41
C ILE A 130 -12.89 -8.84 8.02
N GLN A 131 -12.01 -9.27 7.12
CA GLN A 131 -11.91 -8.72 5.77
C GLN A 131 -13.16 -9.04 4.92
N SER A 132 -13.80 -10.16 5.13
CA SER A 132 -15.11 -10.50 4.52
C SER A 132 -16.22 -9.55 5.01
N HIS A 133 -16.28 -9.23 6.31
CA HIS A 133 -17.19 -8.20 6.84
C HIS A 133 -16.92 -6.80 6.29
N LEU A 134 -15.65 -6.46 6.07
CA LEU A 134 -15.23 -5.21 5.41
C LEU A 134 -15.59 -5.19 3.92
N ALA A 135 -15.75 -6.36 3.31
CA ALA A 135 -16.13 -6.56 1.91
C ALA A 135 -15.19 -5.88 0.90
N SER A 136 -13.89 -5.86 1.18
CA SER A 136 -12.90 -5.29 0.26
C SER A 136 -12.85 -6.05 -1.06
N THR A 137 -12.28 -5.44 -2.10
CA THR A 137 -12.05 -6.08 -3.40
C THR A 137 -10.93 -7.11 -3.31
N ILE A 138 -9.86 -6.74 -2.58
CA ILE A 138 -8.66 -7.55 -2.40
C ILE A 138 -8.37 -7.65 -0.90
N ALA A 139 -8.24 -8.87 -0.40
CA ALA A 139 -7.80 -9.17 0.95
C ALA A 139 -6.37 -9.70 0.95
N MET A 140 -5.56 -9.25 1.90
CA MET A 140 -4.23 -9.79 2.12
C MET A 140 -4.28 -10.97 3.08
N ALA A 141 -3.54 -12.04 2.79
CA ALA A 141 -3.41 -13.17 3.69
C ALA A 141 -2.74 -12.76 5.01
N PHE A 142 -3.15 -13.40 6.11
CA PHE A 142 -2.52 -13.17 7.41
C PHE A 142 -1.12 -13.79 7.42
N ASP A 143 -0.12 -12.98 7.76
CA ASP A 143 1.29 -13.33 7.71
C ASP A 143 2.02 -12.94 9.00
N GLU A 144 3.20 -13.48 9.19
CA GLU A 144 4.10 -13.05 10.26
C GLU A 144 5.15 -12.07 9.70
N CYS A 145 4.96 -10.78 10.01
CA CYS A 145 6.00 -9.78 9.77
C CYS A 145 7.05 -9.84 10.88
N ILE A 146 8.30 -10.08 10.52
CA ILE A 146 9.43 -10.20 11.45
C ILE A 146 10.21 -8.89 11.56
N GLU A 147 10.96 -8.74 12.66
CA GLU A 147 11.93 -7.65 12.81
C GLU A 147 13.13 -7.83 11.87
N ASN A 148 13.77 -6.74 11.51
CA ASN A 148 15.01 -6.76 10.75
C ASN A 148 16.12 -6.02 11.53
N PRO A 149 17.27 -6.67 11.81
CA PRO A 149 17.62 -8.05 11.48
C PRO A 149 16.97 -9.11 12.41
N ALA A 150 16.79 -10.32 11.89
CA ALA A 150 16.34 -11.48 12.66
C ALA A 150 17.21 -12.71 12.38
N PRO A 151 17.39 -13.65 13.35
CA PRO A 151 18.17 -14.86 13.15
C PRO A 151 17.60 -15.77 12.04
N PHE A 152 18.49 -16.38 11.25
CA PHE A 152 18.11 -17.22 10.10
C PHE A 152 17.09 -18.30 10.44
N ASP A 153 17.32 -19.08 11.51
CA ASP A 153 16.43 -20.17 11.91
C ASP A 153 15.04 -19.68 12.31
N TYR A 154 14.96 -18.51 12.95
CA TYR A 154 13.69 -17.89 13.26
C TYR A 154 12.95 -17.46 11.98
N VAL A 155 13.64 -16.80 11.05
CA VAL A 155 13.07 -16.39 9.77
C VAL A 155 12.56 -17.60 8.99
N LYS A 156 13.33 -18.68 8.93
CA LYS A 156 12.95 -19.94 8.28
C LYS A 156 11.67 -20.52 8.90
N ALA A 157 11.59 -20.57 10.24
CA ALA A 157 10.41 -21.07 10.94
C ALA A 157 9.18 -20.17 10.71
N SER A 158 9.39 -18.84 10.63
CA SER A 158 8.35 -17.84 10.32
C SER A 158 7.82 -18.00 8.91
N CYS A 159 8.69 -18.20 7.91
CA CYS A 159 8.27 -18.47 6.53
C CYS A 159 7.37 -19.71 6.46
N ALA A 160 7.80 -20.82 7.05
CA ALA A 160 7.01 -22.06 7.08
C ALA A 160 5.66 -21.88 7.79
N ARG A 161 5.59 -21.07 8.86
CA ARG A 161 4.32 -20.71 9.52
C ARG A 161 3.44 -19.87 8.62
N THR A 162 3.99 -18.86 7.94
CA THR A 162 3.27 -18.00 7.01
C THR A 162 2.64 -18.80 5.88
N VAL A 163 3.32 -19.82 5.35
CA VAL A 163 2.73 -20.72 4.33
C VAL A 163 1.54 -21.52 4.91
N ARG A 164 1.67 -22.07 6.12
CA ARG A 164 0.54 -22.80 6.75
C ARG A 164 -0.64 -21.86 7.02
N TRP A 165 -0.38 -20.65 7.47
CA TRP A 165 -1.40 -19.62 7.66
C TRP A 165 -2.05 -19.20 6.34
N LEU A 166 -1.27 -19.07 5.26
CA LEU A 166 -1.80 -18.75 3.94
C LEU A 166 -2.77 -19.82 3.42
N LYS A 167 -2.44 -21.11 3.60
CA LYS A 167 -3.35 -22.22 3.27
C LYS A 167 -4.67 -22.16 4.06
N ARG A 168 -4.61 -21.79 5.34
CA ARG A 168 -5.80 -21.58 6.17
C ARG A 168 -6.61 -20.35 5.70
N CYS A 169 -5.94 -19.24 5.36
CA CYS A 169 -6.60 -18.07 4.77
C CYS A 169 -7.32 -18.43 3.48
N GLN A 170 -6.70 -19.21 2.59
CA GLN A 170 -7.28 -19.63 1.32
C GLN A 170 -8.54 -20.51 1.53
N ALA A 171 -8.46 -21.45 2.46
CA ALA A 171 -9.60 -22.32 2.80
C ALA A 171 -10.76 -21.53 3.41
N GLU A 172 -10.47 -20.60 4.34
CA GLU A 172 -11.48 -19.78 4.98
C GLU A 172 -12.10 -18.77 4.00
N MET A 173 -11.31 -18.15 3.13
CA MET A 173 -11.81 -17.27 2.07
C MET A 173 -12.78 -18.02 1.13
N ALA A 174 -12.40 -19.22 0.70
CA ALA A 174 -13.25 -20.04 -0.16
C ALA A 174 -14.58 -20.38 0.54
N ARG A 175 -14.55 -20.68 1.83
CA ARG A 175 -15.76 -20.94 2.65
C ARG A 175 -16.62 -19.68 2.76
N LEU A 176 -16.04 -18.55 3.11
CA LEU A 176 -16.75 -17.28 3.29
C LEU A 176 -17.41 -16.81 1.99
N ASN A 177 -16.71 -16.91 0.87
CA ASN A 177 -17.25 -16.52 -0.44
C ASN A 177 -18.46 -17.35 -0.91
N GLN A 178 -18.76 -18.48 -0.25
CA GLN A 178 -19.94 -19.32 -0.53
C GLN A 178 -21.13 -19.04 0.39
N LEU A 179 -20.97 -18.23 1.43
CA LEU A 179 -22.04 -17.90 2.35
C LEU A 179 -23.07 -16.97 1.70
N PRO A 180 -24.37 -17.20 1.91
CA PRO A 180 -25.44 -16.45 1.25
C PRO A 180 -25.52 -14.97 1.67
N ASP A 181 -24.96 -14.63 2.83
CA ASP A 181 -24.93 -13.28 3.41
C ASP A 181 -23.61 -12.54 3.19
N THR A 182 -22.68 -13.12 2.43
CA THR A 182 -21.42 -12.48 2.08
C THR A 182 -21.65 -11.29 1.13
N ILE A 183 -21.21 -10.10 1.56
CA ILE A 183 -21.40 -8.87 0.80
C ILE A 183 -20.63 -8.89 -0.53
N ASN A 184 -19.37 -9.36 -0.50
CA ASN A 184 -18.56 -9.53 -1.70
C ASN A 184 -18.09 -10.98 -1.85
N PRO A 185 -18.86 -11.86 -2.54
CA PRO A 185 -18.50 -13.25 -2.77
C PRO A 185 -17.36 -13.45 -3.79
N HIS A 186 -16.87 -12.38 -4.38
CA HIS A 186 -15.75 -12.37 -5.34
C HIS A 186 -14.49 -11.70 -4.76
N GLN A 187 -14.37 -11.64 -3.43
CA GLN A 187 -13.20 -11.09 -2.76
C GLN A 187 -11.96 -11.92 -3.14
N MET A 188 -10.90 -11.22 -3.57
CA MET A 188 -9.65 -11.80 -4.02
C MET A 188 -8.68 -11.95 -2.86
N LEU A 189 -7.85 -13.01 -2.88
CA LEU A 189 -6.80 -13.25 -1.89
C LEU A 189 -5.40 -13.04 -2.50
N PHE A 190 -4.57 -12.24 -1.84
CA PHE A 190 -3.16 -12.07 -2.16
C PHE A 190 -2.29 -12.72 -1.09
N GLY A 191 -1.29 -13.51 -1.54
CA GLY A 191 -0.26 -14.06 -0.67
C GLY A 191 0.90 -13.10 -0.46
N ILE A 192 1.62 -13.26 0.65
CA ILE A 192 2.73 -12.37 1.02
C ILE A 192 4.02 -13.18 1.11
N ASN A 193 5.00 -12.84 0.28
CA ASN A 193 6.35 -13.38 0.38
C ASN A 193 7.08 -12.76 1.58
N GLN A 194 7.62 -13.60 2.45
CA GLN A 194 8.46 -13.24 3.59
C GLN A 194 9.85 -13.91 3.46
N GLY A 195 10.78 -13.62 4.35
CA GLY A 195 12.13 -14.21 4.33
C GLY A 195 13.23 -13.26 4.81
N GLY A 196 12.85 -12.10 5.38
CA GLY A 196 13.81 -11.07 5.81
C GLY A 196 14.70 -10.62 4.65
N THR A 197 16.00 -10.56 4.89
CA THR A 197 17.01 -10.23 3.89
C THR A 197 17.83 -11.45 3.46
N TYR A 198 17.28 -12.67 3.58
CA TYR A 198 17.94 -13.93 3.20
C TYR A 198 17.43 -14.40 1.83
N ASP A 199 18.24 -14.28 0.80
CA ASP A 199 17.89 -14.60 -0.59
C ASP A 199 17.27 -16.00 -0.74
N GLY A 200 17.92 -17.02 -0.19
CA GLY A 200 17.44 -18.40 -0.28
C GLY A 200 16.05 -18.58 0.34
N LEU A 201 15.80 -18.01 1.52
CA LEU A 201 14.50 -18.09 2.18
C LEU A 201 13.42 -17.32 1.39
N ARG A 202 13.75 -16.17 0.81
CA ARG A 202 12.85 -15.41 -0.05
C ARG A 202 12.44 -16.19 -1.29
N ILE A 203 13.42 -16.79 -1.97
CA ILE A 203 13.20 -17.58 -3.17
C ILE A 203 12.37 -18.84 -2.87
N ASP A 204 12.75 -19.60 -1.85
CA ASP A 204 12.06 -20.84 -1.49
C ASP A 204 10.60 -20.55 -1.06
N HIS A 205 10.41 -19.53 -0.23
CA HIS A 205 9.08 -19.12 0.19
C HIS A 205 8.21 -18.60 -0.98
N MET A 206 8.82 -17.88 -1.94
CA MET A 206 8.06 -17.43 -3.13
C MET A 206 7.61 -18.61 -3.98
N LYS A 207 8.47 -19.58 -4.22
CA LYS A 207 8.12 -20.79 -4.96
C LYS A 207 6.97 -21.55 -4.28
N GLU A 208 7.04 -21.72 -2.94
CA GLU A 208 6.03 -22.44 -2.19
C GLU A 208 4.65 -21.74 -2.22
N ILE A 209 4.61 -20.41 -2.06
CA ILE A 209 3.33 -19.69 -2.13
C ILE A 209 2.79 -19.57 -3.56
N ALA A 210 3.65 -19.56 -4.58
CA ALA A 210 3.23 -19.52 -5.98
C ALA A 210 2.43 -20.76 -6.41
N GLU A 211 2.73 -21.93 -5.80
CA GLU A 211 2.00 -23.18 -6.06
C GLU A 211 0.52 -23.14 -5.63
N LEU A 212 0.14 -22.16 -4.79
CA LEU A 212 -1.24 -22.03 -4.29
C LEU A 212 -2.18 -21.31 -5.27
N ASP A 213 -1.69 -20.84 -6.41
CA ASP A 213 -2.44 -20.15 -7.48
C ASP A 213 -3.41 -19.07 -6.97
N LEU A 214 -2.87 -18.10 -6.25
CA LEU A 214 -3.64 -16.98 -5.68
C LEU A 214 -3.95 -15.91 -6.74
N ASN A 215 -4.79 -14.94 -6.37
CA ASN A 215 -5.17 -13.83 -7.25
C ASN A 215 -4.03 -12.82 -7.48
N GLY A 216 -3.03 -12.78 -6.59
CA GLY A 216 -1.84 -11.95 -6.69
C GLY A 216 -0.86 -12.22 -5.56
N TYR A 217 0.33 -11.63 -5.66
CA TYR A 217 1.43 -11.87 -4.73
C TYR A 217 2.10 -10.57 -4.31
N ALA A 218 2.37 -10.46 -3.02
CA ALA A 218 3.07 -9.33 -2.44
C ALA A 218 4.46 -9.72 -1.95
N ILE A 219 5.38 -8.76 -1.93
CA ILE A 219 6.65 -8.83 -1.22
C ILE A 219 6.50 -7.99 0.04
N GLY A 220 6.47 -8.64 1.20
CA GLY A 220 6.35 -8.02 2.50
C GLY A 220 7.65 -8.03 3.29
N GLY A 221 7.66 -7.37 4.47
CA GLY A 221 8.78 -7.36 5.38
C GLY A 221 10.04 -6.69 4.84
N LEU A 222 9.90 -5.73 3.92
CA LEU A 222 10.92 -4.81 3.45
C LEU A 222 10.57 -3.37 3.83
N ALA A 223 11.51 -2.44 3.66
CA ALA A 223 11.41 -1.06 4.14
C ALA A 223 11.17 -0.95 5.67
N VAL A 224 11.73 -1.89 6.43
CA VAL A 224 11.64 -2.00 7.90
C VAL A 224 12.98 -1.77 8.61
N GLY A 225 13.94 -1.14 7.92
CA GLY A 225 15.24 -0.74 8.47
C GLY A 225 16.46 -1.18 7.68
N GLU A 226 16.29 -2.01 6.65
CA GLU A 226 17.38 -2.37 5.73
C GLU A 226 17.74 -1.20 4.79
N PRO A 227 18.99 -1.15 4.29
CA PRO A 227 19.36 -0.23 3.22
C PRO A 227 18.52 -0.43 1.95
N THR A 228 18.27 0.65 1.21
CA THR A 228 17.47 0.61 -0.02
C THR A 228 18.01 -0.36 -1.07
N GLU A 229 19.34 -0.47 -1.17
CA GLU A 229 20.02 -1.40 -2.09
C GLU A 229 19.72 -2.86 -1.76
N VAL A 230 19.61 -3.19 -0.45
CA VAL A 230 19.22 -4.54 0.00
C VAL A 230 17.78 -4.84 -0.39
N MET A 231 16.87 -3.88 -0.21
CA MET A 231 15.49 -4.02 -0.67
C MET A 231 15.42 -4.28 -2.19
N TYR A 232 16.18 -3.52 -3.00
CA TYR A 232 16.22 -3.72 -4.45
C TYR A 232 16.78 -5.09 -4.83
N HIS A 233 17.86 -5.50 -4.18
CA HIS A 233 18.44 -6.83 -4.38
C HIS A 233 17.42 -7.94 -4.10
N ILE A 234 16.71 -7.88 -2.99
CA ILE A 234 15.68 -8.87 -2.64
C ILE A 234 14.56 -8.92 -3.71
N ILE A 235 14.10 -7.78 -4.20
CA ILE A 235 13.09 -7.74 -5.27
C ILE A 235 13.62 -8.45 -6.51
N GLU A 236 14.87 -8.19 -6.92
CA GLU A 236 15.52 -8.84 -8.07
C GLU A 236 15.68 -10.35 -7.89
N GLN A 237 15.93 -10.83 -6.65
CA GLN A 237 16.01 -12.25 -6.35
C GLN A 237 14.66 -12.96 -6.41
N VAL A 238 13.58 -12.30 -6.01
CA VAL A 238 12.23 -12.87 -5.92
C VAL A 238 11.47 -12.79 -7.25
N GLU A 239 11.69 -11.72 -8.01
CA GLU A 239 10.94 -11.40 -9.24
C GLU A 239 10.84 -12.57 -10.23
N PRO A 240 11.90 -13.34 -10.52
CA PRO A 240 11.83 -14.45 -11.48
C PRO A 240 10.90 -15.60 -11.08
N TYR A 241 10.56 -15.69 -9.80
CA TYR A 241 9.70 -16.73 -9.25
C TYR A 241 8.27 -16.28 -9.01
N MET A 242 7.98 -14.98 -9.20
CA MET A 242 6.63 -14.45 -9.12
C MET A 242 5.85 -14.77 -10.41
N PRO A 243 4.64 -15.34 -10.33
CA PRO A 243 3.81 -15.63 -11.50
C PRO A 243 3.67 -14.44 -12.45
N ALA A 244 3.86 -14.67 -13.74
CA ALA A 244 3.87 -13.62 -14.75
C ALA A 244 2.47 -13.08 -15.05
N ASP A 245 1.45 -13.91 -14.87
CA ASP A 245 0.03 -13.64 -15.11
C ASP A 245 -0.73 -13.10 -13.89
N LYS A 246 0.00 -12.77 -12.81
CA LYS A 246 -0.55 -12.23 -11.57
C LYS A 246 0.02 -10.83 -11.28
N PRO A 247 -0.73 -9.94 -10.60
CA PRO A 247 -0.21 -8.66 -10.13
C PRO A 247 0.80 -8.86 -8.99
N ARG A 248 1.80 -7.99 -8.94
CA ARG A 248 2.94 -8.02 -8.02
C ARG A 248 2.97 -6.76 -7.15
N TYR A 249 2.88 -6.93 -5.86
CA TYR A 249 2.72 -5.84 -4.90
C TYR A 249 3.93 -5.73 -3.96
N LEU A 250 4.57 -4.56 -3.91
CA LEU A 250 5.61 -4.23 -2.93
C LEU A 250 4.98 -3.42 -1.79
N MET A 251 4.89 -4.03 -0.60
CA MET A 251 4.15 -3.47 0.54
C MET A 251 4.94 -2.36 1.26
N GLY A 252 4.25 -1.27 1.59
CA GLY A 252 4.78 -0.19 2.44
C GLY A 252 5.83 0.70 1.79
N VAL A 253 6.04 0.61 0.47
CA VAL A 253 7.06 1.36 -0.27
C VAL A 253 6.43 2.38 -1.21
N GLY A 254 6.82 3.61 -1.26
CA GLY A 254 7.85 4.31 -0.53
C GLY A 254 8.02 5.72 -1.09
N THR A 255 9.25 6.19 -1.25
CA THR A 255 9.53 7.46 -1.93
C THR A 255 9.22 7.38 -3.43
N PRO A 256 9.03 8.53 -4.14
CA PRO A 256 8.87 8.52 -5.59
C PRO A 256 9.98 7.75 -6.33
N SER A 257 11.22 7.89 -5.88
CA SER A 257 12.37 7.17 -6.44
C SER A 257 12.28 5.66 -6.22
N ASN A 258 11.90 5.22 -5.00
CA ASN A 258 11.71 3.79 -4.71
C ASN A 258 10.59 3.18 -5.59
N ILE A 259 9.55 3.95 -5.87
CA ILE A 259 8.44 3.49 -6.73
C ILE A 259 8.94 3.30 -8.16
N ILE A 260 9.65 4.28 -8.75
CA ILE A 260 10.23 4.16 -10.09
C ILE A 260 11.17 2.94 -10.17
N GLU A 261 12.04 2.78 -9.18
CA GLU A 261 12.99 1.65 -9.09
C GLU A 261 12.27 0.30 -8.86
N GLY A 262 11.17 0.29 -8.11
CA GLY A 262 10.32 -0.89 -7.94
C GLY A 262 9.65 -1.31 -9.25
N VAL A 263 9.09 -0.35 -10.00
CA VAL A 263 8.52 -0.60 -11.34
C VAL A 263 9.58 -1.17 -12.29
N TYR A 264 10.78 -0.59 -12.30
CA TYR A 264 11.90 -1.09 -13.10
C TYR A 264 12.22 -2.57 -12.82
N ARG A 265 12.00 -3.03 -11.58
CA ARG A 265 12.21 -4.40 -11.11
C ARG A 265 10.96 -5.29 -11.22
N GLY A 266 9.91 -4.85 -11.89
CA GLY A 266 8.74 -5.67 -12.19
C GLY A 266 7.61 -5.62 -11.17
N VAL A 267 7.58 -4.61 -10.30
CA VAL A 267 6.48 -4.38 -9.34
C VAL A 267 5.34 -3.61 -10.01
N ASP A 268 4.11 -4.02 -9.75
CA ASP A 268 2.88 -3.44 -10.32
C ASP A 268 2.10 -2.54 -9.34
N MET A 269 2.23 -2.80 -8.03
CA MET A 269 1.39 -2.20 -6.99
C MET A 269 2.24 -1.71 -5.82
N PHE A 270 1.88 -0.55 -5.29
CA PHE A 270 2.57 0.10 -4.17
C PHE A 270 1.56 0.72 -3.21
N ASP A 271 1.93 0.81 -1.94
CA ASP A 271 1.29 1.65 -0.94
C ASP A 271 2.33 2.27 -0.02
N CYS A 272 2.02 3.38 0.57
CA CYS A 272 2.77 3.93 1.69
C CYS A 272 1.95 5.02 2.40
N VAL A 273 2.06 5.10 3.73
CA VAL A 273 1.51 6.23 4.49
C VAL A 273 2.32 7.51 4.35
N MET A 274 3.55 7.42 3.82
CA MET A 274 4.50 8.52 3.73
C MET A 274 3.93 9.77 3.01
N PRO A 275 3.25 9.67 1.85
CA PRO A 275 2.73 10.84 1.17
C PRO A 275 1.83 11.70 2.05
N SER A 276 0.86 11.09 2.72
CA SER A 276 -0.06 11.80 3.61
C SER A 276 0.59 12.17 4.95
N ARG A 277 1.43 11.29 5.51
CA ARG A 277 2.14 11.57 6.78
C ARG A 277 3.10 12.75 6.63
N ASN A 278 3.95 12.73 5.62
CA ASN A 278 4.97 13.75 5.39
C ASN A 278 4.33 15.10 5.00
N ALA A 279 3.26 15.08 4.20
CA ALA A 279 2.50 16.27 3.86
C ALA A 279 1.98 17.03 5.08
N ARG A 280 1.40 16.31 6.06
CA ARG A 280 0.91 16.92 7.31
C ARG A 280 2.01 17.58 8.15
N HIS A 281 3.28 17.30 7.85
CA HIS A 281 4.45 17.92 8.46
C HIS A 281 5.20 18.86 7.50
N GLY A 282 4.54 19.28 6.41
CA GLY A 282 5.05 20.27 5.49
C GLY A 282 6.06 19.77 4.44
N THR A 283 6.24 18.45 4.30
CA THR A 283 7.06 17.88 3.22
C THR A 283 6.19 17.59 2.00
N VAL A 284 6.55 18.20 0.87
CA VAL A 284 5.82 18.17 -0.39
C VAL A 284 6.69 17.54 -1.47
N PHE A 285 6.14 16.63 -2.26
CA PHE A 285 6.81 16.01 -3.39
C PHE A 285 6.44 16.73 -4.68
N THR A 286 7.43 17.15 -5.45
CA THR A 286 7.24 17.87 -6.70
C THR A 286 8.05 17.23 -7.82
N TRP A 287 7.75 17.56 -9.08
CA TRP A 287 8.54 17.12 -10.23
C TRP A 287 9.98 17.62 -10.22
N ASN A 288 10.28 18.64 -9.42
CA ASN A 288 11.64 19.19 -9.26
C ASN A 288 12.39 18.62 -8.04
N GLY A 289 11.70 17.87 -7.17
CA GLY A 289 12.28 17.28 -5.97
C GLY A 289 11.41 17.44 -4.72
N ILE A 290 12.01 17.28 -3.55
CA ILE A 290 11.35 17.30 -2.25
C ILE A 290 11.46 18.70 -1.64
N MET A 291 10.32 19.34 -1.42
CA MET A 291 10.19 20.66 -0.83
C MET A 291 9.77 20.57 0.65
N HIS A 292 10.31 21.42 1.50
CA HIS A 292 9.78 21.63 2.85
C HIS A 292 9.11 22.99 2.93
N ILE A 293 7.79 23.02 2.76
CA ILE A 293 7.02 24.25 2.55
C ILE A 293 7.09 25.25 3.71
N THR A 294 7.49 24.84 4.90
CA THR A 294 7.63 25.72 6.05
C THR A 294 8.91 26.58 6.03
N ASN A 295 9.83 26.35 5.07
CA ASN A 295 11.07 27.12 4.92
C ASN A 295 10.78 28.60 4.64
N ALA A 296 11.68 29.47 5.11
CA ALA A 296 11.52 30.94 5.00
C ALA A 296 11.48 31.43 3.54
N CYS A 297 12.20 30.78 2.64
CA CYS A 297 12.26 31.15 1.22
C CYS A 297 10.89 31.15 0.51
N TYR A 298 9.87 30.48 1.08
CA TYR A 298 8.52 30.42 0.51
C TYR A 298 7.57 31.48 1.11
N GLU A 299 8.05 32.41 1.93
CA GLU A 299 7.20 33.38 2.64
C GLU A 299 6.42 34.32 1.72
N THR A 300 7.04 34.69 0.60
CA THR A 300 6.48 35.57 -0.42
C THR A 300 6.42 34.90 -1.80
N ASP A 301 6.52 33.56 -1.86
CA ASP A 301 6.52 32.84 -3.12
C ASP A 301 5.07 32.63 -3.62
N GLU A 302 4.70 33.37 -4.68
CA GLU A 302 3.37 33.34 -5.28
C GLU A 302 3.12 32.10 -6.17
N ARG A 303 4.17 31.33 -6.49
CA ARG A 303 4.03 30.12 -7.32
C ARG A 303 3.24 29.02 -6.60
N PRO A 304 2.60 28.10 -7.36
CA PRO A 304 1.99 26.89 -6.77
C PRO A 304 3.06 25.99 -6.14
N LEU A 305 2.63 24.98 -5.36
CA LEU A 305 3.56 24.00 -4.80
C LEU A 305 4.43 23.36 -5.88
N ASP A 306 3.83 23.02 -7.01
CA ASP A 306 4.53 22.52 -8.20
C ASP A 306 3.88 23.11 -9.47
N GLU A 307 4.67 23.76 -10.31
CA GLU A 307 4.22 24.40 -11.56
C GLU A 307 3.84 23.39 -12.64
N GLN A 308 4.21 22.12 -12.47
CA GLN A 308 3.84 21.02 -13.38
C GLN A 308 2.66 20.18 -12.85
N CYS A 309 1.96 20.66 -11.81
CA CYS A 309 0.92 19.89 -11.13
C CYS A 309 -0.44 20.60 -11.21
N ASP A 310 -1.46 19.87 -11.70
CA ASP A 310 -2.84 20.36 -11.85
C ASP A 310 -3.76 19.96 -10.68
N CYS A 311 -3.19 19.58 -9.52
CA CYS A 311 -4.03 19.25 -8.38
C CYS A 311 -4.83 20.46 -7.87
N PRO A 312 -5.94 20.26 -7.13
CA PRO A 312 -6.75 21.36 -6.61
C PRO A 312 -5.92 22.39 -5.81
N THR A 313 -4.92 21.92 -5.05
CA THR A 313 -4.04 22.82 -4.30
C THR A 313 -3.21 23.70 -5.22
N CYS A 314 -2.54 23.14 -6.23
CA CYS A 314 -1.68 23.90 -7.14
C CYS A 314 -2.47 24.86 -8.03
N ARG A 315 -3.70 24.52 -8.38
CA ARG A 315 -4.56 25.40 -9.21
C ARG A 315 -5.04 26.66 -8.49
N HIS A 316 -5.10 26.63 -7.14
CA HIS A 316 -5.79 27.65 -6.39
C HIS A 316 -4.95 28.37 -5.32
N PHE A 317 -3.81 27.77 -4.88
CA PHE A 317 -3.08 28.26 -3.74
C PHE A 317 -1.58 28.41 -4.00
N SER A 318 -1.00 29.53 -3.51
CA SER A 318 0.44 29.78 -3.60
C SER A 318 1.21 29.07 -2.47
N ARG A 319 2.51 28.91 -2.66
CA ARG A 319 3.45 28.45 -1.61
C ARG A 319 3.38 29.33 -0.37
N ALA A 320 3.34 30.66 -0.57
CA ALA A 320 3.22 31.62 0.52
C ALA A 320 1.99 31.38 1.40
N TYR A 321 0.83 31.15 0.77
CA TYR A 321 -0.42 30.86 1.50
C TYR A 321 -0.34 29.54 2.25
N VAL A 322 0.08 28.46 1.58
CA VAL A 322 0.20 27.13 2.23
C VAL A 322 1.20 27.18 3.38
N ARG A 323 2.35 27.87 3.20
CA ARG A 323 3.33 28.10 4.28
C ARG A 323 2.69 28.85 5.46
N HIS A 324 1.97 29.94 5.18
CA HIS A 324 1.25 30.71 6.22
C HIS A 324 0.33 29.80 7.04
N LEU A 325 -0.47 28.96 6.40
CA LEU A 325 -1.36 28.04 7.10
C LEU A 325 -0.60 27.07 8.03
N PHE A 326 0.56 26.55 7.61
CA PHE A 326 1.41 25.73 8.48
C PHE A 326 1.94 26.52 9.67
N LYS A 327 2.38 27.77 9.46
CA LYS A 327 2.86 28.65 10.54
C LYS A 327 1.76 29.06 11.52
N ALA A 328 0.55 29.23 11.01
CA ALA A 328 -0.65 29.52 11.82
C ALA A 328 -1.26 28.27 12.48
N ASN A 329 -0.70 27.09 12.22
CA ASN A 329 -1.24 25.80 12.69
C ASN A 329 -2.70 25.55 12.28
N GLU A 330 -3.08 26.02 11.09
CA GLU A 330 -4.41 25.80 10.52
C GLU A 330 -4.55 24.37 9.98
N GLN A 331 -5.66 23.70 10.24
CA GLN A 331 -5.91 22.33 9.76
C GLN A 331 -5.91 22.24 8.23
N LEU A 332 -6.29 23.30 7.54
CA LEU A 332 -6.29 23.39 6.08
C LEU A 332 -4.89 23.19 5.48
N ALA A 333 -3.82 23.57 6.18
CA ALA A 333 -2.43 23.34 5.73
C ALA A 333 -2.17 21.88 5.41
N GLY A 334 -2.48 21.00 6.38
CA GLY A 334 -2.31 19.56 6.22
C GLY A 334 -3.18 19.00 5.10
N ARG A 335 -4.44 19.43 4.98
CA ARG A 335 -5.34 19.01 3.91
C ARG A 335 -4.78 19.34 2.52
N LEU A 336 -4.40 20.59 2.28
CA LEU A 336 -3.89 21.05 0.99
C LEU A 336 -2.60 20.32 0.58
N ALA A 337 -1.68 20.15 1.53
CA ALA A 337 -0.44 19.43 1.28
C ALA A 337 -0.68 17.93 1.02
N VAL A 338 -1.63 17.28 1.73
CA VAL A 338 -2.00 15.88 1.49
C VAL A 338 -2.65 15.72 0.12
N MET A 339 -3.58 16.58 -0.26
CA MET A 339 -4.19 16.57 -1.60
C MET A 339 -3.13 16.63 -2.69
N HIS A 340 -2.16 17.54 -2.56
CA HIS A 340 -1.07 17.65 -3.53
C HIS A 340 -0.22 16.37 -3.60
N ASN A 341 0.24 15.85 -2.46
CA ASN A 341 1.11 14.69 -2.45
C ASN A 341 0.42 13.43 -3.00
N LEU A 342 -0.86 13.20 -2.67
CA LEU A 342 -1.60 12.06 -3.20
C LEU A 342 -1.81 12.18 -4.71
N TYR A 343 -2.15 13.38 -5.20
CA TYR A 343 -2.25 13.64 -6.64
C TYR A 343 -0.92 13.40 -7.34
N PHE A 344 0.18 13.90 -6.76
CA PHE A 344 1.53 13.68 -7.30
C PHE A 344 1.85 12.18 -7.44
N TYR A 345 1.60 11.36 -6.41
CA TYR A 345 1.86 9.92 -6.48
C TYR A 345 1.01 9.20 -7.53
N ASN A 346 -0.26 9.55 -7.61
CA ASN A 346 -1.17 8.97 -8.60
C ASN A 346 -0.77 9.35 -10.04
N THR A 347 -0.39 10.62 -10.26
CA THR A 347 0.04 11.12 -11.58
C THR A 347 1.46 10.68 -11.94
N LEU A 348 2.34 10.47 -10.95
CA LEU A 348 3.64 9.84 -11.18
C LEU A 348 3.47 8.48 -11.86
N LEU A 349 2.58 7.63 -11.34
CA LEU A 349 2.35 6.32 -11.93
C LEU A 349 1.49 6.37 -13.19
N GLU A 350 0.63 7.38 -13.37
CA GLU A 350 -0.02 7.66 -14.65
C GLU A 350 1.03 7.95 -15.73
N ARG A 351 2.03 8.77 -15.42
CA ARG A 351 3.14 9.08 -16.33
C ARG A 351 4.04 7.86 -16.57
N VAL A 352 4.37 7.08 -15.54
CA VAL A 352 5.13 5.82 -15.70
C VAL A 352 4.42 4.87 -16.67
N ARG A 353 3.09 4.74 -16.59
CA ARG A 353 2.33 3.94 -17.56
C ARG A 353 2.43 4.48 -18.98
N ALA A 354 2.34 5.80 -19.16
CA ALA A 354 2.49 6.43 -20.48
C ALA A 354 3.90 6.19 -21.06
N GLU A 355 4.94 6.28 -20.24
CA GLU A 355 6.33 6.01 -20.67
C GLU A 355 6.52 4.52 -21.03
N LEU A 356 5.91 3.59 -20.26
CA LEU A 356 5.91 2.18 -20.61
C LEU A 356 5.14 1.91 -21.92
N ASP A 357 4.00 2.55 -22.13
CA ASP A 357 3.23 2.43 -23.37
C ASP A 357 4.01 3.00 -24.57
N ALA A 358 4.82 4.04 -24.38
CA ALA A 358 5.72 4.61 -25.38
C ALA A 358 7.02 3.79 -25.60
N GLY A 359 7.50 3.04 -24.60
CA GLY A 359 8.81 2.36 -24.61
C GLY A 359 9.97 3.28 -24.27
N THR A 360 9.73 4.28 -23.43
CA THR A 360 10.68 5.32 -23.00
C THR A 360 10.87 5.34 -21.48
N PHE A 361 10.39 4.30 -20.80
CA PHE A 361 10.43 4.24 -19.32
C PHE A 361 11.86 4.23 -18.76
N THR A 362 12.81 3.59 -19.43
CA THR A 362 14.22 3.57 -19.02
C THR A 362 14.82 4.98 -19.02
N GLU A 363 14.51 5.81 -20.02
CA GLU A 363 14.93 7.22 -20.08
C GLU A 363 14.29 8.05 -18.97
N PHE A 364 12.99 7.86 -18.75
CA PHE A 364 12.25 8.48 -17.66
C PHE A 364 12.87 8.12 -16.29
N ARG A 365 13.14 6.85 -16.04
CA ARG A 365 13.80 6.38 -14.82
C ARG A 365 15.15 7.08 -14.61
N ASN A 366 16.02 7.06 -15.63
CA ASN A 366 17.36 7.65 -15.55
C ASN A 366 17.31 9.15 -15.21
N ARG A 367 16.31 9.88 -15.72
CA ARG A 367 16.10 11.28 -15.46
C ARG A 367 15.55 11.53 -14.05
N TYR A 368 14.45 10.85 -13.70
CA TYR A 368 13.64 11.25 -12.55
C TYR A 368 14.01 10.57 -11.23
N THR A 369 14.61 9.37 -11.22
CA THR A 369 14.95 8.69 -9.96
C THR A 369 15.81 9.56 -9.04
N LYS A 370 16.87 10.18 -9.58
CA LYS A 370 17.75 11.04 -8.81
C LYS A 370 17.11 12.41 -8.52
N GLN A 371 16.42 12.99 -9.52
CA GLN A 371 15.77 14.29 -9.39
C GLN A 371 14.71 14.30 -8.28
N LEU A 372 13.84 13.30 -8.24
CA LEU A 372 12.76 13.20 -7.24
C LEU A 372 13.25 12.84 -5.83
N ALA A 373 14.49 12.42 -5.66
CA ALA A 373 15.14 12.23 -4.37
C ALA A 373 15.84 13.49 -3.84
N THR A 374 16.02 14.50 -4.69
CA THR A 374 16.77 15.72 -4.33
C THR A 374 15.91 16.67 -3.50
N ARG A 375 16.47 17.25 -2.44
CA ARG A 375 15.82 18.32 -1.66
C ARG A 375 16.03 19.67 -2.35
N ILE A 376 14.96 20.47 -2.41
CA ILE A 376 14.94 21.81 -3.03
C ILE A 376 14.46 22.87 -2.05
#